data_10fd1f2a2306c3617b0da228dd2bc5e6
#
_entry.id   10fd1f2a2306c3617b0da228dd2bc5e6
#
_cell.length_a   1.000
_cell.length_b   1.000
_cell.length_c   1.000
_cell.angle_alpha   90.00
_cell.angle_beta   90.00
_cell.angle_gamma   90.00
#
_symmetry.space_group_name_H-M   'P 1'
#
loop_
_entity.id
_entity.type
_entity.pdbx_description
1 polymer ?
#
loop_
_entity_poly.entity_id
_entity_poly.type
_entity_poly.pdbx_seq_one_letter_code
_entity_poly.pdbx_strand_id
1 'polypeptide(L)'
;MITSMAEFLRYFDAVHRRALRDVGALPPEADGWAPPAGEGENAWSINEIVGHIASSRLYFASAYRGEGWIFPGAPDTSTRERWLPALEEGYAEFRRQVKDTPDEWLRRRIEMVDSDGTLAGWRLLMMMTEHDVHHRSQLDTYAGLNGWEVPQIYGRRAEQIGELQAAQRARYRGGA
;
A
#
# COMPACT_ATOMS: atom_id res chain seq x y z
N MET A 1 11.70 -15.80 2.93
CA MET A 1 12.01 -15.21 1.60
C MET A 1 10.89 -15.61 0.67
N ILE A 2 10.33 -14.69 -0.13
CA ILE A 2 9.29 -15.01 -1.13
C ILE A 2 9.92 -15.86 -2.22
N THR A 3 9.37 -17.05 -2.46
CA THR A 3 9.92 -18.06 -3.37
C THR A 3 9.01 -18.36 -4.55
N SER A 4 7.74 -17.96 -4.48
CA SER A 4 6.78 -18.09 -5.57
C SER A 4 5.89 -16.86 -5.72
N MET A 5 5.36 -16.64 -6.93
CA MET A 5 4.39 -15.59 -7.20
C MET A 5 3.11 -15.79 -6.37
N ALA A 6 2.66 -17.02 -6.19
CA ALA A 6 1.51 -17.31 -5.36
C ALA A 6 1.71 -16.92 -3.89
N GLU A 7 2.91 -17.10 -3.34
CA GLU A 7 3.26 -16.65 -1.98
C GLU A 7 3.26 -15.13 -1.88
N PHE A 8 3.86 -14.43 -2.86
CA PHE A 8 3.83 -12.98 -2.93
C PHE A 8 2.40 -12.44 -2.99
N LEU A 9 1.56 -12.99 -3.85
CA LEU A 9 0.18 -12.53 -4.00
C LEU A 9 -0.65 -12.73 -2.72
N ARG A 10 -0.45 -13.83 -1.98
CA ARG A 10 -1.10 -14.02 -0.66
C ARG A 10 -0.67 -12.95 0.34
N TYR A 11 0.60 -12.60 0.35
CA TYR A 11 1.13 -11.53 1.20
C TYR A 11 0.56 -10.16 0.81
N PHE A 12 0.63 -9.82 -0.47
CA PHE A 12 0.16 -8.52 -0.98
C PHE A 12 -1.36 -8.35 -0.89
N ASP A 13 -2.13 -9.45 -1.02
CA ASP A 13 -3.57 -9.45 -0.77
C ASP A 13 -3.92 -8.96 0.65
N ALA A 14 -3.14 -9.32 1.65
CA ALA A 14 -3.32 -8.80 3.00
C ALA A 14 -2.97 -7.30 3.13
N VAL A 15 -1.99 -6.82 2.36
CA VAL A 15 -1.64 -5.38 2.30
C VAL A 15 -2.77 -4.61 1.63
N HIS A 16 -3.28 -5.11 0.50
CA HIS A 16 -4.39 -4.51 -0.23
C HIS A 16 -5.67 -4.40 0.63
N ARG A 17 -6.06 -5.48 1.33
CA ARG A 17 -7.22 -5.42 2.25
C ARG A 17 -7.08 -4.37 3.35
N ARG A 18 -5.85 -4.14 3.84
CA ARG A 18 -5.61 -3.05 4.80
C ARG A 18 -5.79 -1.69 4.14
N ALA A 19 -5.30 -1.49 2.91
CA ALA A 19 -5.50 -0.24 2.18
C ALA A 19 -6.99 0.06 1.96
N LEU A 20 -7.78 -0.93 1.53
CA LEU A 20 -9.24 -0.78 1.39
C LEU A 20 -9.92 -0.38 2.70
N ARG A 21 -9.53 -1.02 3.81
CA ARG A 21 -10.10 -0.71 5.13
C ARG A 21 -9.75 0.71 5.58
N ASP A 22 -8.49 1.10 5.43
CA ASP A 22 -7.99 2.38 5.92
C ASP A 22 -8.59 3.53 5.07
N VAL A 23 -8.61 3.40 3.74
CA VAL A 23 -9.25 4.37 2.84
C VAL A 23 -10.77 4.41 3.03
N GLY A 24 -11.42 3.25 3.19
CA GLY A 24 -12.87 3.18 3.39
C GLY A 24 -13.35 3.79 4.71
N ALA A 25 -12.47 3.86 5.71
CA ALA A 25 -12.77 4.47 7.01
C ALA A 25 -12.65 6.00 7.02
N LEU A 26 -12.01 6.60 6.02
CA LEU A 26 -11.91 8.05 5.93
C LEU A 26 -13.31 8.68 5.82
N PRO A 27 -13.58 9.77 6.56
CA PRO A 27 -14.89 10.40 6.57
C PRO A 27 -15.19 11.16 5.27
N PRO A 28 -16.45 11.59 5.03
CA PRO A 28 -16.81 12.35 3.84
C PRO A 28 -15.99 13.65 3.65
N GLU A 29 -15.60 14.28 4.74
CA GLU A 29 -14.79 15.52 4.74
C GLU A 29 -13.35 15.32 4.22
N ALA A 30 -12.94 14.07 4.09
CA ALA A 30 -11.64 13.72 3.50
C ALA A 30 -11.61 13.85 1.98
N ASP A 31 -12.80 13.95 1.34
CA ASP A 31 -12.90 14.10 -0.12
C ASP A 31 -12.25 15.42 -0.58
N GLY A 32 -11.26 15.32 -1.43
CA GLY A 32 -10.48 16.45 -1.93
C GLY A 32 -9.59 17.14 -0.90
N TRP A 33 -9.53 16.66 0.35
CA TRP A 33 -8.67 17.26 1.35
C TRP A 33 -7.19 17.14 0.95
N ALA A 34 -6.45 18.24 1.12
CA ALA A 34 -5.02 18.31 0.92
C ALA A 34 -4.37 19.10 2.08
N PRO A 35 -3.10 18.87 2.40
CA PRO A 35 -2.40 19.65 3.40
C PRO A 35 -2.32 21.12 2.97
N PRO A 36 -2.40 22.08 3.92
CA PRO A 36 -2.44 23.52 3.62
C PRO A 36 -1.11 24.07 3.07
N ALA A 37 -0.04 23.30 3.18
CA ALA A 37 1.30 23.67 2.72
C ALA A 37 2.07 22.43 2.29
N GLY A 38 2.98 22.59 1.35
CA GLY A 38 3.82 21.55 0.79
C GLY A 38 4.00 21.72 -0.71
N GLU A 39 4.84 20.92 -1.31
CA GLU A 39 5.06 20.86 -2.75
C GLU A 39 5.11 19.41 -3.23
N GLY A 40 4.70 19.16 -4.47
CA GLY A 40 4.71 17.85 -5.08
C GLY A 40 3.94 16.82 -4.26
N GLU A 41 4.52 15.64 -4.09
CA GLU A 41 3.93 14.51 -3.36
C GLU A 41 3.53 14.83 -1.91
N ASN A 42 4.25 15.75 -1.25
CA ASN A 42 3.93 16.19 0.12
C ASN A 42 2.69 17.08 0.20
N ALA A 43 2.18 17.56 -0.93
CA ALA A 43 0.99 18.39 -1.02
C ALA A 43 -0.19 17.68 -1.73
N TRP A 44 -0.04 16.42 -2.11
CA TRP A 44 -1.12 15.69 -2.75
C TRP A 44 -2.36 15.58 -1.87
N SER A 45 -3.50 15.77 -2.49
CA SER A 45 -4.80 15.50 -1.87
C SER A 45 -4.97 14.00 -1.63
N ILE A 46 -5.92 13.65 -0.76
CA ILE A 46 -6.30 12.26 -0.52
C ILE A 46 -6.73 11.58 -1.83
N ASN A 47 -7.46 12.29 -2.69
CA ASN A 47 -7.89 11.81 -4.00
C ASN A 47 -6.69 11.42 -4.88
N GLU A 48 -5.67 12.27 -4.94
CA GLU A 48 -4.44 12.01 -5.71
C GLU A 48 -3.65 10.84 -5.14
N ILE A 49 -3.51 10.74 -3.81
CA ILE A 49 -2.82 9.63 -3.15
C ILE A 49 -3.50 8.30 -3.45
N VAL A 50 -4.83 8.23 -3.35
CA VAL A 50 -5.58 7.01 -3.65
C VAL A 50 -5.41 6.59 -5.11
N GLY A 51 -5.50 7.53 -6.05
CA GLY A 51 -5.25 7.28 -7.47
C GLY A 51 -3.83 6.81 -7.73
N HIS A 52 -2.86 7.40 -7.04
CA HIS A 52 -1.45 7.03 -7.13
C HIS A 52 -1.20 5.62 -6.60
N ILE A 53 -1.77 5.22 -5.46
CA ILE A 53 -1.67 3.84 -4.95
C ILE A 53 -2.22 2.86 -5.99
N ALA A 54 -3.35 3.14 -6.61
CA ALA A 54 -3.96 2.25 -7.59
C ALA A 54 -3.10 2.10 -8.86
N SER A 55 -2.61 3.22 -9.41
CA SER A 55 -1.84 3.26 -10.67
C SER A 55 -0.41 2.76 -10.51
N SER A 56 0.26 3.04 -9.39
CA SER A 56 1.64 2.62 -9.16
C SER A 56 1.81 1.10 -9.15
N ARG A 57 0.80 0.34 -8.72
CA ARG A 57 0.82 -1.12 -8.81
C ARG A 57 1.02 -1.61 -10.24
N LEU A 58 0.38 -0.96 -11.21
CA LEU A 58 0.51 -1.30 -12.64
C LEU A 58 1.85 -0.82 -13.22
N TYR A 59 2.34 0.31 -12.74
CA TYR A 59 3.67 0.80 -13.07
C TYR A 59 4.78 -0.20 -12.66
N PHE A 60 4.71 -0.74 -11.46
CA PHE A 60 5.61 -1.80 -11.00
C PHE A 60 5.38 -3.13 -11.72
N ALA A 61 4.13 -3.46 -12.08
CA ALA A 61 3.83 -4.68 -12.85
C ALA A 61 4.47 -4.65 -14.23
N SER A 62 4.44 -3.52 -14.95
CA SER A 62 5.05 -3.39 -16.27
C SER A 62 6.56 -3.59 -16.21
N ALA A 63 7.24 -2.99 -15.22
CA ALA A 63 8.66 -3.20 -15.00
C ALA A 63 8.97 -4.66 -14.64
N TYR A 64 8.18 -5.28 -13.73
CA TYR A 64 8.32 -6.68 -13.37
C TYR A 64 8.18 -7.62 -14.58
N ARG A 65 7.28 -7.32 -15.51
CA ARG A 65 7.06 -8.11 -16.73
C ARG A 65 8.13 -7.90 -17.79
N GLY A 66 8.99 -6.88 -17.63
CA GLY A 66 10.04 -6.54 -18.58
C GLY A 66 9.55 -5.69 -19.76
N GLU A 67 8.44 -5.00 -19.57
CA GLU A 67 7.85 -4.07 -20.54
C GLU A 67 8.41 -2.64 -20.37
N GLY A 68 9.23 -2.42 -19.35
CA GLY A 68 9.71 -1.12 -18.92
C GLY A 68 8.84 -0.49 -17.84
N TRP A 69 9.23 0.71 -17.40
CA TRP A 69 8.52 1.47 -16.38
C TRP A 69 7.42 2.32 -17.03
N ILE A 70 6.25 1.72 -17.25
CA ILE A 70 5.13 2.34 -17.99
C ILE A 70 4.07 2.83 -17.01
N PHE A 71 3.90 4.15 -16.93
CA PHE A 71 2.82 4.73 -16.14
C PHE A 71 1.48 4.60 -16.89
N PRO A 72 0.47 3.92 -16.29
CA PRO A 72 -0.79 3.63 -16.99
C PRO A 72 -1.78 4.81 -17.04
N GLY A 73 -1.41 5.94 -16.43
CA GLY A 73 -2.35 7.02 -16.11
C GLY A 73 -3.01 6.81 -14.74
N ALA A 74 -3.43 7.90 -14.11
CA ALA A 74 -4.18 7.83 -12.86
C ALA A 74 -5.65 7.45 -13.15
N PRO A 75 -6.25 6.54 -12.36
CA PRO A 75 -7.67 6.29 -12.43
C PRO A 75 -8.46 7.52 -11.95
N ASP A 76 -9.73 7.57 -12.28
CA ASP A 76 -10.60 8.62 -11.74
C ASP A 76 -10.90 8.37 -10.26
N THR A 77 -10.29 9.19 -9.41
CA THR A 77 -10.49 9.23 -7.95
C THR A 77 -10.98 10.61 -7.50
N SER A 78 -11.66 11.35 -8.41
CA SER A 78 -12.09 12.73 -8.18
C SER A 78 -13.11 12.88 -7.05
N THR A 79 -13.77 11.80 -6.65
CA THR A 79 -14.69 11.76 -5.51
C THR A 79 -14.45 10.53 -4.64
N ARG A 80 -14.85 10.61 -3.38
CA ARG A 80 -14.71 9.55 -2.38
C ARG A 80 -15.33 8.21 -2.82
N GLU A 81 -16.45 8.23 -3.51
CA GLU A 81 -17.16 7.04 -4.00
C GLU A 81 -16.33 6.24 -4.99
N ARG A 82 -15.35 6.88 -5.64
CA ARG A 82 -14.47 6.26 -6.64
C ARG A 82 -13.20 5.64 -6.05
N TRP A 83 -12.88 5.92 -4.80
CA TRP A 83 -11.62 5.49 -4.18
C TRP A 83 -11.50 3.97 -4.07
N LEU A 84 -12.49 3.31 -3.45
CA LEU A 84 -12.46 1.86 -3.29
C LEU A 84 -12.54 1.13 -4.62
N PRO A 85 -13.44 1.48 -5.56
CA PRO A 85 -13.43 0.90 -6.89
C PRO A 85 -12.08 1.03 -7.60
N ALA A 86 -11.43 2.20 -7.59
CA ALA A 86 -10.13 2.40 -8.21
C ALA A 86 -9.03 1.50 -7.60
N LEU A 87 -9.01 1.35 -6.26
CA LEU A 87 -8.07 0.48 -5.57
C LEU A 87 -8.30 -1.00 -5.90
N GLU A 88 -9.57 -1.44 -5.96
CA GLU A 88 -9.94 -2.82 -6.30
C GLU A 88 -9.62 -3.15 -7.75
N GLU A 89 -9.96 -2.27 -8.68
CA GLU A 89 -9.65 -2.43 -10.10
C GLU A 89 -8.15 -2.46 -10.37
N GLY A 90 -7.39 -1.52 -9.76
CA GLY A 90 -5.93 -1.51 -9.85
C GLY A 90 -5.29 -2.78 -9.31
N TYR A 91 -5.81 -3.32 -8.20
CA TYR A 91 -5.33 -4.59 -7.64
C TYR A 91 -5.71 -5.79 -8.50
N ALA A 92 -6.95 -5.85 -8.98
CA ALA A 92 -7.40 -6.94 -9.85
C ALA A 92 -6.58 -7.01 -11.13
N GLU A 93 -6.32 -5.85 -11.73
CA GLU A 93 -5.50 -5.74 -12.94
C GLU A 93 -4.04 -6.09 -12.67
N PHE A 94 -3.43 -5.57 -11.59
CA PHE A 94 -2.10 -5.99 -11.16
C PHE A 94 -2.01 -7.50 -11.04
N ARG A 95 -2.93 -8.10 -10.28
CA ARG A 95 -2.98 -9.55 -10.08
C ARG A 95 -3.11 -10.31 -11.40
N ARG A 96 -3.97 -9.85 -12.31
CA ARG A 96 -4.15 -10.44 -13.64
C ARG A 96 -2.84 -10.46 -14.42
N GLN A 97 -2.06 -9.39 -14.34
CA GLN A 97 -0.81 -9.23 -15.07
C GLN A 97 0.32 -10.14 -14.55
N VAL A 98 0.36 -10.42 -13.24
CA VAL A 98 1.52 -11.10 -12.65
C VAL A 98 1.26 -12.53 -12.19
N LYS A 99 0.00 -12.95 -11.98
CA LYS A 99 -0.34 -14.24 -11.33
C LYS A 99 0.23 -15.48 -12.02
N ASP A 100 0.33 -15.46 -13.34
CA ASP A 100 0.77 -16.59 -14.15
C ASP A 100 2.23 -16.42 -14.64
N THR A 101 2.97 -15.46 -14.07
CA THR A 101 4.39 -15.32 -14.39
C THR A 101 5.21 -16.43 -13.73
N PRO A 102 6.26 -16.93 -14.41
CA PRO A 102 7.11 -17.97 -13.86
C PRO A 102 7.80 -17.55 -12.55
N ASP A 103 7.91 -18.46 -11.58
CA ASP A 103 8.53 -18.16 -10.27
C ASP A 103 10.02 -17.77 -10.40
N GLU A 104 10.73 -18.24 -11.44
CA GLU A 104 12.10 -17.81 -11.73
C GLU A 104 12.23 -16.31 -12.04
N TRP A 105 11.15 -15.64 -12.47
CA TRP A 105 11.15 -14.19 -12.67
C TRP A 105 11.37 -13.42 -11.37
N LEU A 106 11.09 -13.99 -10.24
CA LEU A 106 11.43 -13.40 -8.94
C LEU A 106 12.93 -13.18 -8.75
N ARG A 107 13.77 -13.93 -9.47
CA ARG A 107 15.23 -13.79 -9.44
C ARG A 107 15.80 -13.00 -10.63
N ARG A 108 14.98 -12.76 -11.66
CA ARG A 108 15.39 -11.99 -12.84
C ARG A 108 15.84 -10.59 -12.44
N ARG A 109 16.89 -10.08 -13.07
CA ARG A 109 17.35 -8.70 -12.87
C ARG A 109 16.49 -7.75 -13.71
N ILE A 110 16.02 -6.69 -13.08
CA ILE A 110 15.16 -5.67 -13.67
C ILE A 110 15.90 -4.34 -13.55
N GLU A 111 16.07 -3.65 -14.66
CA GLU A 111 16.72 -2.34 -14.73
C GLU A 111 15.88 -1.29 -14.00
N MET A 112 16.56 -0.40 -13.28
CA MET A 112 15.92 0.70 -12.59
C MET A 112 15.73 1.90 -13.54
N VAL A 113 14.68 2.68 -13.31
CA VAL A 113 14.39 3.87 -14.13
C VAL A 113 15.22 5.08 -13.71
N ASP A 114 15.69 5.11 -12.47
CA ASP A 114 16.34 6.25 -11.81
C ASP A 114 17.86 6.06 -11.61
N SER A 115 18.40 4.93 -12.03
CA SER A 115 19.82 4.60 -11.87
C SER A 115 20.26 3.53 -12.88
N ASP A 116 21.57 3.37 -13.07
CA ASP A 116 22.16 2.27 -13.85
C ASP A 116 22.11 0.91 -13.10
N GLY A 117 21.41 0.87 -11.96
CA GLY A 117 21.27 -0.31 -11.12
C GLY A 117 20.20 -1.28 -11.61
N THR A 118 20.24 -2.48 -11.02
CA THR A 118 19.20 -3.48 -11.24
C THR A 118 18.72 -4.06 -9.92
N LEU A 119 17.42 -4.42 -9.83
CA LEU A 119 16.87 -5.17 -8.71
C LEU A 119 16.47 -6.59 -9.13
N ALA A 120 16.48 -7.51 -8.18
CA ALA A 120 15.80 -8.79 -8.38
C ALA A 120 14.28 -8.59 -8.40
N GLY A 121 13.55 -9.37 -9.21
CA GLY A 121 12.10 -9.25 -9.35
C GLY A 121 11.35 -9.28 -8.02
N TRP A 122 11.73 -10.18 -7.09
CA TRP A 122 11.15 -10.21 -5.75
C TRP A 122 11.36 -8.89 -4.98
N ARG A 123 12.53 -8.25 -5.14
CA ARG A 123 12.83 -6.99 -4.44
C ARG A 123 12.03 -5.84 -5.03
N LEU A 124 11.82 -5.82 -6.36
CA LEU A 124 10.98 -4.85 -7.01
C LEU A 124 9.52 -4.96 -6.53
N LEU A 125 8.99 -6.18 -6.41
CA LEU A 125 7.64 -6.39 -5.87
C LEU A 125 7.52 -5.99 -4.39
N MET A 126 8.59 -6.17 -3.60
CA MET A 126 8.63 -5.66 -2.22
C MET A 126 8.70 -4.13 -2.20
N MET A 127 9.44 -3.49 -3.11
CA MET A 127 9.48 -2.03 -3.24
C MET A 127 8.09 -1.47 -3.58
N MET A 128 7.34 -2.12 -4.47
CA MET A 128 5.92 -1.78 -4.71
C MET A 128 5.09 -1.87 -3.42
N THR A 129 5.31 -2.91 -2.62
CA THR A 129 4.61 -3.07 -1.34
C THR A 129 4.98 -1.97 -0.34
N GLU A 130 6.26 -1.63 -0.25
CA GLU A 130 6.76 -0.54 0.60
C GLU A 130 6.17 0.80 0.16
N HIS A 131 6.05 1.03 -1.13
CA HIS A 131 5.42 2.21 -1.73
C HIS A 131 3.92 2.31 -1.39
N ASP A 132 3.18 1.20 -1.48
CA ASP A 132 1.77 1.13 -1.07
C ASP A 132 1.61 1.47 0.43
N VAL A 133 2.48 0.92 1.28
CA VAL A 133 2.51 1.20 2.72
C VAL A 133 2.88 2.65 3.02
N HIS A 134 3.83 3.24 2.28
CA HIS A 134 4.26 4.63 2.42
C HIS A 134 3.08 5.60 2.20
N HIS A 135 2.38 5.47 1.09
CA HIS A 135 1.25 6.35 0.78
C HIS A 135 0.05 6.13 1.71
N ARG A 136 -0.18 4.89 2.16
CA ARG A 136 -1.18 4.64 3.19
C ARG A 136 -0.82 5.32 4.51
N SER A 137 0.46 5.31 4.93
CA SER A 137 0.91 6.05 6.12
C SER A 137 0.76 7.56 5.97
N GLN A 138 0.85 8.09 4.75
CA GLN A 138 0.55 9.49 4.46
C GLN A 138 -0.94 9.80 4.72
N LEU A 139 -1.86 8.93 4.29
CA LEU A 139 -3.28 9.06 4.61
C LEU A 139 -3.55 8.99 6.12
N ASP A 140 -2.88 8.08 6.84
CA ASP A 140 -2.99 7.98 8.30
C ASP A 140 -2.50 9.28 8.99
N THR A 141 -1.44 9.88 8.48
CA THR A 141 -0.93 11.17 8.96
C THR A 141 -1.95 12.28 8.74
N TYR A 142 -2.56 12.34 7.55
CA TYR A 142 -3.59 13.32 7.24
C TYR A 142 -4.84 13.15 8.11
N ALA A 143 -5.25 11.91 8.35
CA ALA A 143 -6.34 11.63 9.26
C ALA A 143 -6.03 12.11 10.68
N GLY A 144 -4.82 11.86 11.18
CA GLY A 144 -4.38 12.33 12.49
C GLY A 144 -4.37 13.84 12.63
N LEU A 145 -3.92 14.57 11.60
CA LEU A 145 -3.93 16.03 11.55
C LEU A 145 -5.34 16.65 11.64
N ASN A 146 -6.33 15.93 11.13
CA ASN A 146 -7.73 16.36 11.13
C ASN A 146 -8.56 15.77 12.27
N GLY A 147 -7.97 14.95 13.13
CA GLY A 147 -8.69 14.27 14.21
C GLY A 147 -9.67 13.20 13.73
N TRP A 148 -9.54 12.71 12.50
CA TRP A 148 -10.35 11.61 11.99
C TRP A 148 -9.87 10.27 12.55
N GLU A 149 -10.84 9.37 12.79
CA GLU A 149 -10.51 7.99 13.16
C GLU A 149 -10.20 7.16 11.92
N VAL A 150 -9.00 6.55 11.90
CA VAL A 150 -8.65 5.50 10.92
C VAL A 150 -8.35 4.20 11.65
N PRO A 151 -8.72 3.05 11.08
CA PRO A 151 -8.38 1.75 11.65
C PRO A 151 -6.87 1.59 11.72
N GLN A 152 -6.39 1.18 12.87
CA GLN A 152 -4.98 0.87 13.03
C GLN A 152 -4.58 -0.32 12.14
N ILE A 153 -3.39 -0.29 11.57
CA ILE A 153 -2.88 -1.28 10.59
C ILE A 153 -3.06 -2.71 11.08
N TYR A 154 -2.84 -2.95 12.38
CA TYR A 154 -3.00 -4.25 13.02
C TYR A 154 -4.29 -4.35 13.87
N GLY A 155 -5.22 -3.40 13.68
CA GLY A 155 -6.49 -3.37 14.37
C GLY A 155 -6.44 -2.93 15.84
N ARG A 156 -5.29 -2.45 16.33
CA ARG A 156 -5.09 -1.99 17.71
C ARG A 156 -4.14 -0.82 17.77
N ARG A 157 -4.42 0.12 18.68
CA ARG A 157 -3.52 1.23 19.01
C ARG A 157 -2.40 0.76 19.94
N ALA A 158 -1.28 1.50 19.97
CA ALA A 158 -0.13 1.19 20.82
C ALA A 158 -0.49 1.10 22.31
N GLU A 159 -1.38 2.00 22.77
CA GLU A 159 -1.91 2.03 24.16
C GLU A 159 -2.63 0.71 24.50
N GLN A 160 -3.50 0.24 23.61
CA GLN A 160 -4.23 -1.03 23.78
C GLN A 160 -3.28 -2.24 23.81
N ILE A 161 -2.22 -2.21 23.01
CA ILE A 161 -1.17 -3.24 23.05
C ILE A 161 -0.42 -3.16 24.37
N GLY A 162 -0.11 -1.97 24.88
CA GLY A 162 0.52 -1.75 26.17
C GLY A 162 -0.28 -2.37 27.34
N GLU A 163 -1.59 -2.16 27.35
CA GLU A 163 -2.51 -2.75 28.35
C GLU A 163 -2.51 -4.29 28.28
N LEU A 164 -2.59 -4.86 27.07
CA LEU A 164 -2.55 -6.31 26.87
C LEU A 164 -1.22 -6.91 27.32
N GLN A 165 -0.10 -6.23 27.02
CA GLN A 165 1.22 -6.66 27.46
C GLN A 165 1.34 -6.60 28.99
N ALA A 166 0.82 -5.56 29.65
CA ALA A 166 0.81 -5.46 31.10
C ALA A 166 0.01 -6.60 31.73
N ALA A 167 -1.19 -6.89 31.20
CA ALA A 167 -2.03 -8.00 31.65
C ALA A 167 -1.34 -9.38 31.46
N GLN A 168 -0.66 -9.56 30.33
CA GLN A 168 0.10 -10.78 30.06
C GLN A 168 1.26 -10.96 31.06
N ARG A 169 2.05 -9.91 31.32
CA ARG A 169 3.15 -9.94 32.30
C ARG A 169 2.66 -10.28 33.72
N ALA A 170 1.49 -9.74 34.11
CA ALA A 170 0.89 -10.03 35.41
C ALA A 170 0.57 -11.53 35.57
N ARG A 171 0.01 -12.17 34.53
CA ARG A 171 -0.27 -13.62 34.49
C ARG A 171 1.00 -14.48 34.66
N TYR A 172 2.08 -14.11 33.95
CA TYR A 172 3.34 -14.85 34.04
C TYR A 172 4.07 -14.67 35.39
N ARG A 173 3.87 -13.54 36.08
CA ARG A 173 4.48 -13.30 37.42
C ARG A 173 3.65 -13.86 38.55
N GLY A 174 2.34 -14.05 38.37
CA GLY A 174 1.44 -14.60 39.39
C GLY A 174 1.35 -16.13 39.41
N GLY A 175 2.02 -16.83 38.49
CA GLY A 175 2.05 -18.28 38.36
C GLY A 175 3.38 -18.92 38.77
N ALA A 176 4.26 -18.18 39.49
CA ALA A 176 5.52 -18.68 40.02
C ALA A 176 5.45 -18.87 41.54
#